data_edee7ad2306ba20c945e51e26a300693
#
_entry.id   edee7ad2306ba20c945e51e26a300693
#
_cell.length_a   1.000
_cell.length_b   1.000
_cell.length_c   1.000
_cell.angle_alpha   90.00
_cell.angle_beta   90.00
_cell.angle_gamma   90.00
#
_symmetry.space_group_name_H-M   'P 1'
#
loop_
_entity.id
_entity.type
_entity.pdbx_description
1 polymer ?
#
loop_
_entity_poly.entity_id
_entity_poly.type
_entity_poly.pdbx_seq_one_letter_code
_entity_poly.pdbx_strand_id
1 'polypeptide(L)'
;MSGGSLDYFYCQLQDHVGDFKDKELDDLVSDLADLFHDREWYLSSDIGEGEWNEARNKFKQKWFGEGARAERIEKYLDEVKTELLQSFGVEHKYCKDCKYWTEAKTSSDYGDCKFAKGYSNHKCETCDKWESK
;
A
#
# COMPACT_ATOMS: atom_id res chain seq x y z
N MET A 1 -10.89 30.32 5.93
CA MET A 1 -11.04 30.88 4.58
C MET A 1 -11.13 29.72 3.62
N SER A 2 -12.07 29.77 2.75
CA SER A 2 -12.43 28.67 1.85
C SER A 2 -11.29 28.29 0.92
N GLY A 3 -10.93 27.03 0.87
CA GLY A 3 -10.02 26.47 -0.10
C GLY A 3 -10.62 26.47 -1.51
N GLY A 4 -10.87 27.60 -2.10
CA GLY A 4 -11.42 27.73 -3.45
C GLY A 4 -10.39 28.19 -4.49
N SER A 5 -9.10 28.14 -4.15
CA SER A 5 -8.05 28.67 -5.02
C SER A 5 -7.90 27.93 -6.36
N LEU A 6 -8.33 26.67 -6.42
CA LEU A 6 -8.29 25.81 -7.61
C LEU A 6 -9.68 25.29 -7.98
N ASP A 7 -10.76 25.97 -7.55
CA ASP A 7 -12.16 25.59 -7.83
C ASP A 7 -12.50 24.14 -7.47
N TYR A 8 -11.88 23.61 -6.41
CA TYR A 8 -12.04 22.21 -5.98
C TYR A 8 -11.77 21.20 -7.10
N PHE A 9 -10.76 21.48 -7.93
CA PHE A 9 -10.39 20.63 -9.06
C PHE A 9 -10.09 19.18 -8.66
N TYR A 10 -9.60 18.96 -7.45
CA TYR A 10 -9.38 17.61 -6.91
C TYR A 10 -10.68 16.78 -6.84
N CYS A 11 -11.83 17.40 -6.56
CA CYS A 11 -13.11 16.67 -6.58
C CYS A 11 -13.44 16.17 -7.99
N GLN A 12 -13.18 16.99 -9.01
CA GLN A 12 -13.41 16.60 -10.41
C GLN A 12 -12.48 15.43 -10.80
N LEU A 13 -11.23 15.44 -10.35
CA LEU A 13 -10.31 14.30 -10.56
C LEU A 13 -10.81 13.04 -9.85
N GLN A 14 -11.31 13.15 -8.62
CA GLN A 14 -11.84 12.01 -7.87
C GLN A 14 -13.05 11.37 -8.56
N ASP A 15 -13.90 12.17 -9.21
CA ASP A 15 -15.06 11.67 -9.97
C ASP A 15 -14.65 10.79 -11.16
N HIS A 16 -13.39 10.90 -11.63
CA HIS A 16 -12.85 10.11 -12.75
C HIS A 16 -11.98 8.92 -12.33
N VAL A 17 -11.84 8.68 -11.04
CA VAL A 17 -11.15 7.47 -10.54
C VAL A 17 -11.99 6.25 -10.89
N GLY A 18 -11.40 5.29 -11.60
CA GLY A 18 -12.06 4.08 -12.10
C GLY A 18 -12.52 4.15 -13.57
N ASP A 19 -12.47 5.32 -14.21
CA ASP A 19 -12.88 5.50 -15.61
C ASP A 19 -11.90 4.86 -16.60
N PHE A 20 -10.62 4.78 -16.22
CA PHE A 20 -9.57 4.25 -17.10
C PHE A 20 -9.62 2.74 -17.25
N LYS A 21 -10.25 2.02 -16.33
CA LYS A 21 -10.23 0.54 -16.25
C LYS A 21 -8.82 -0.02 -16.25
N ASP A 22 -7.89 0.77 -15.71
CA ASP A 22 -6.48 0.46 -15.53
C ASP A 22 -6.09 0.87 -14.12
N LYS A 23 -5.73 -0.12 -13.31
CA LYS A 23 -5.49 0.11 -11.89
C LYS A 23 -4.34 1.10 -11.63
N GLU A 24 -3.28 1.05 -12.44
CA GLU A 24 -2.14 1.97 -12.27
C GLU A 24 -2.55 3.41 -12.58
N LEU A 25 -3.35 3.61 -13.63
CA LEU A 25 -3.85 4.94 -14.00
C LEU A 25 -4.91 5.47 -13.03
N ASP A 26 -5.81 4.62 -12.58
CA ASP A 26 -6.83 5.00 -11.60
C ASP A 26 -6.18 5.38 -10.25
N ASP A 27 -5.17 4.63 -9.79
CA ASP A 27 -4.39 4.97 -8.59
C ASP A 27 -3.57 6.26 -8.78
N LEU A 28 -3.03 6.51 -9.98
CA LEU A 28 -2.35 7.78 -10.30
C LEU A 28 -3.29 8.97 -10.18
N VAL A 29 -4.49 8.85 -10.76
CA VAL A 29 -5.49 9.93 -10.71
C VAL A 29 -5.95 10.18 -9.28
N SER A 30 -6.15 9.14 -8.48
CA SER A 30 -6.49 9.27 -7.06
C SER A 30 -5.39 10.01 -6.29
N ASP A 31 -4.14 9.59 -6.41
CA ASP A 31 -3.02 10.25 -5.73
C ASP A 31 -2.79 11.68 -6.23
N LEU A 32 -3.08 11.94 -7.51
CA LEU A 32 -3.00 13.29 -8.07
C LEU A 32 -4.11 14.19 -7.52
N ALA A 33 -5.31 13.66 -7.33
CA ALA A 33 -6.40 14.39 -6.67
C ALA A 33 -6.01 14.79 -5.24
N ASP A 34 -5.44 13.87 -4.46
CA ASP A 34 -4.94 14.15 -3.11
C ASP A 34 -3.85 15.24 -3.13
N LEU A 35 -2.93 15.19 -4.09
CA LEU A 35 -1.90 16.22 -4.25
C LEU A 35 -2.48 17.60 -4.59
N PHE A 36 -3.53 17.66 -5.43
CA PHE A 36 -4.23 18.92 -5.72
C PHE A 36 -5.01 19.44 -4.52
N HIS A 37 -5.61 18.56 -3.72
CA HIS A 37 -6.24 18.92 -2.46
C HIS A 37 -5.23 19.57 -1.49
N ASP A 38 -4.08 18.94 -1.27
CA ASP A 38 -3.04 19.49 -0.41
C ASP A 38 -2.48 20.81 -0.97
N ARG A 39 -2.39 20.93 -2.31
CA ARG A 39 -1.99 22.17 -2.96
C ARG A 39 -2.98 23.29 -2.71
N GLU A 40 -4.27 23.01 -2.79
CA GLU A 40 -5.32 24.00 -2.52
C GLU A 40 -5.28 24.46 -1.07
N TRP A 41 -5.10 23.54 -0.12
CA TRP A 41 -4.97 23.85 1.30
C TRP A 41 -3.70 24.67 1.61
N TYR A 42 -2.62 24.39 0.91
CA TYR A 42 -1.42 25.21 1.01
C TYR A 42 -1.66 26.65 0.51
N LEU A 43 -2.36 26.81 -0.62
CA LEU A 43 -2.67 28.13 -1.17
C LEU A 43 -3.65 28.93 -0.30
N SER A 44 -4.55 28.26 0.42
CA SER A 44 -5.46 28.89 1.39
C SER A 44 -4.82 29.09 2.78
N SER A 45 -3.59 28.66 2.96
CA SER A 45 -2.85 28.70 4.23
C SER A 45 -3.43 27.80 5.33
N ASP A 46 -4.17 26.76 4.95
CA ASP A 46 -4.70 25.76 5.89
C ASP A 46 -3.62 24.75 6.29
N ILE A 47 -2.62 24.53 5.42
CA ILE A 47 -1.42 23.75 5.74
C ILE A 47 -0.15 24.56 5.49
N GLY A 48 0.93 24.18 6.17
CA GLY A 48 2.23 24.84 6.07
C GLY A 48 3.06 24.37 4.87
N GLU A 49 4.12 25.12 4.56
CA GLU A 49 5.07 24.77 3.49
C GLU A 49 5.72 23.38 3.73
N GLY A 50 5.99 23.02 4.98
CA GLY A 50 6.56 21.73 5.33
C GLY A 50 5.67 20.57 4.92
N GLU A 51 4.40 20.64 5.25
CA GLU A 51 3.39 19.62 4.92
C GLU A 51 3.18 19.50 3.40
N TRP A 52 3.09 20.63 2.71
CA TRP A 52 3.03 20.65 1.25
C TRP A 52 4.27 20.01 0.60
N ASN A 53 5.47 20.34 1.08
CA ASN A 53 6.71 19.77 0.56
C ASN A 53 6.78 18.25 0.80
N GLU A 54 6.29 17.78 1.95
CA GLU A 54 6.22 16.36 2.26
C GLU A 54 5.26 15.62 1.32
N ALA A 55 4.04 16.13 1.14
CA ALA A 55 3.04 15.55 0.22
C ALA A 55 3.57 15.45 -1.21
N ARG A 56 4.16 16.55 -1.70
CA ARG A 56 4.78 16.60 -3.02
C ARG A 56 5.92 15.60 -3.19
N ASN A 57 6.79 15.48 -2.19
CA ASN A 57 7.93 14.56 -2.25
C ASN A 57 7.48 13.10 -2.18
N LYS A 58 6.49 12.77 -1.35
CA LYS A 58 5.86 11.42 -1.32
C LYS A 58 5.30 11.04 -2.67
N PHE A 59 4.53 11.94 -3.31
CA PHE A 59 4.00 11.70 -4.65
C PHE A 59 5.10 11.44 -5.67
N LYS A 60 6.13 12.29 -5.71
CA LYS A 60 7.26 12.12 -6.63
C LYS A 60 8.00 10.81 -6.41
N GLN A 61 8.25 10.45 -5.16
CA GLN A 61 8.95 9.21 -4.83
C GLN A 61 8.14 7.99 -5.23
N LYS A 62 6.82 7.99 -4.95
CA LYS A 62 5.92 6.89 -5.31
C LYS A 62 5.80 6.68 -6.81
N TRP A 63 5.73 7.76 -7.60
CA TRP A 63 5.43 7.66 -9.03
C TRP A 63 6.66 7.71 -9.93
N PHE A 64 7.70 8.45 -9.53
CA PHE A 64 8.89 8.70 -10.35
C PHE A 64 10.20 8.25 -9.69
N GLY A 65 10.15 7.69 -8.48
CA GLY A 65 11.32 7.13 -7.81
C GLY A 65 11.89 5.94 -8.58
N GLU A 66 13.19 5.73 -8.47
CA GLU A 66 13.87 4.57 -9.06
C GLU A 66 13.29 3.28 -8.45
N GLY A 67 12.86 2.36 -9.31
CA GLY A 67 12.22 1.10 -8.88
C GLY A 67 10.75 1.21 -8.45
N ALA A 68 10.21 2.40 -8.27
CA ALA A 68 8.84 2.61 -7.75
C ALA A 68 7.76 1.91 -8.60
N ARG A 69 7.94 1.85 -9.90
CA ARG A 69 6.99 1.14 -10.78
C ARG A 69 7.06 -0.37 -10.58
N ALA A 70 8.25 -0.92 -10.41
CA ALA A 70 8.41 -2.36 -10.15
C ALA A 70 7.75 -2.74 -8.80
N GLU A 71 7.96 -1.95 -7.75
CA GLU A 71 7.32 -2.15 -6.44
C GLU A 71 5.79 -2.10 -6.52
N ARG A 72 5.23 -1.17 -7.31
CA ARG A 72 3.77 -1.11 -7.54
C ARG A 72 3.25 -2.35 -8.26
N ILE A 73 3.96 -2.80 -9.31
CA ILE A 73 3.57 -4.01 -10.04
C ILE A 73 3.60 -5.24 -9.13
N GLU A 74 4.63 -5.41 -8.31
CA GLU A 74 4.69 -6.49 -7.34
C GLU A 74 3.52 -6.45 -6.35
N LYS A 75 3.19 -5.26 -5.85
CA LYS A 75 2.04 -5.09 -4.97
C LYS A 75 0.72 -5.50 -5.66
N TYR A 76 0.48 -5.07 -6.89
CA TYR A 76 -0.73 -5.45 -7.63
C TYR A 76 -0.79 -6.96 -7.90
N LEU A 77 0.34 -7.60 -8.20
CA LEU A 77 0.39 -9.04 -8.38
C LEU A 77 0.05 -9.79 -7.07
N ASP A 78 0.54 -9.31 -5.94
CA ASP A 78 0.24 -9.90 -4.63
C ASP A 78 -1.25 -9.74 -4.26
N GLU A 79 -1.86 -8.59 -4.57
CA GLU A 79 -3.29 -8.34 -4.39
C GLU A 79 -4.13 -9.32 -5.24
N VAL A 80 -3.85 -9.42 -6.54
CA VAL A 80 -4.56 -10.33 -7.46
C VAL A 80 -4.37 -11.80 -7.04
N LYS A 81 -3.15 -12.19 -6.65
CA LYS A 81 -2.87 -13.53 -6.13
C LYS A 81 -3.74 -13.83 -4.89
N THR A 82 -3.83 -12.88 -3.98
CA THR A 82 -4.62 -13.03 -2.75
C THR A 82 -6.11 -13.19 -3.06
N GLU A 83 -6.65 -12.35 -3.94
CA GLU A 83 -8.05 -12.42 -4.37
C GLU A 83 -8.38 -13.77 -5.04
N LEU A 84 -7.48 -14.24 -5.92
CA LEU A 84 -7.64 -15.54 -6.58
C LEU A 84 -7.63 -16.69 -5.56
N LEU A 85 -6.68 -16.71 -4.63
CA LEU A 85 -6.62 -17.74 -3.60
C LEU A 85 -7.88 -17.77 -2.74
N GLN A 86 -8.40 -16.60 -2.36
CA GLN A 86 -9.66 -16.47 -1.63
C GLN A 86 -10.84 -17.00 -2.44
N SER A 87 -10.90 -16.69 -3.75
CA SER A 87 -11.98 -17.14 -4.64
C SER A 87 -12.01 -18.67 -4.82
N PHE A 88 -10.84 -19.31 -4.73
CA PHE A 88 -10.71 -20.77 -4.75
C PHE A 88 -10.87 -21.42 -3.36
N GLY A 89 -11.16 -20.64 -2.31
CA GLY A 89 -11.28 -21.14 -0.94
C GLY A 89 -9.93 -21.58 -0.33
N VAL A 90 -8.82 -21.12 -0.90
CA VAL A 90 -7.48 -21.38 -0.38
C VAL A 90 -7.12 -20.27 0.59
N GLU A 91 -7.14 -20.57 1.88
CA GLU A 91 -6.65 -19.64 2.91
C GLU A 91 -5.14 -19.51 2.83
N HIS A 92 -4.67 -18.27 2.78
CA HIS A 92 -3.24 -17.99 2.85
C HIS A 92 -2.76 -18.19 4.28
N LYS A 93 -1.93 -19.22 4.48
CA LYS A 93 -1.40 -19.57 5.81
C LYS A 93 -0.09 -18.81 6.02
N TYR A 94 -0.11 -17.80 6.89
CA TYR A 94 1.11 -17.09 7.27
C TYR A 94 1.72 -17.69 8.52
N CYS A 95 3.05 -17.80 8.58
CA CYS A 95 3.74 -18.29 9.77
C CYS A 95 3.46 -17.45 11.02
N LYS A 96 3.29 -16.13 10.87
CA LYS A 96 2.94 -15.25 11.99
C LYS A 96 1.61 -15.60 12.68
N ASP A 97 0.67 -16.23 11.94
CA ASP A 97 -0.64 -16.63 12.43
C ASP A 97 -0.65 -18.10 12.92
N CYS A 98 0.49 -18.78 12.80
CA CYS A 98 0.68 -20.13 13.28
C CYS A 98 1.04 -20.15 14.77
N LYS A 99 0.44 -21.06 15.54
CA LYS A 99 0.71 -21.21 16.98
C LYS A 99 2.13 -21.60 17.31
N TYR A 100 2.88 -22.14 16.35
CA TYR A 100 4.27 -22.58 16.52
C TYR A 100 5.32 -21.55 16.11
N TRP A 101 4.86 -20.35 15.68
CA TRP A 101 5.73 -19.26 15.27
C TRP A 101 5.91 -18.25 16.41
N THR A 102 7.15 -17.84 16.64
CA THR A 102 7.52 -16.84 17.63
C THR A 102 8.22 -15.68 16.95
N GLU A 103 7.72 -14.50 17.17
CA GLU A 103 8.26 -13.25 16.60
C GLU A 103 9.68 -12.98 17.09
N ALA A 104 10.57 -12.58 16.17
CA ALA A 104 11.93 -12.20 16.53
C ALA A 104 11.92 -10.82 17.24
N LYS A 105 12.77 -10.68 18.25
CA LYS A 105 12.86 -9.43 19.04
C LYS A 105 13.28 -8.20 18.25
N THR A 106 13.85 -8.39 17.06
CA THR A 106 14.43 -7.32 16.25
C THR A 106 13.60 -6.92 15.04
N SER A 107 12.60 -7.71 14.65
CA SER A 107 11.75 -7.43 13.49
C SER A 107 10.46 -8.23 13.56
N SER A 108 9.34 -7.59 13.22
CA SER A 108 8.03 -8.24 13.11
C SER A 108 7.89 -9.12 11.86
N ASP A 109 8.79 -8.98 10.89
CA ASP A 109 8.73 -9.70 9.62
C ASP A 109 9.47 -11.06 9.67
N TYR A 110 10.23 -11.28 10.73
CA TYR A 110 11.00 -12.50 10.93
C TYR A 110 10.69 -13.12 12.29
N GLY A 111 10.73 -14.43 12.35
CA GLY A 111 10.51 -15.18 13.57
C GLY A 111 11.01 -16.62 13.46
N ASP A 112 10.99 -17.30 14.57
CA ASP A 112 11.37 -18.71 14.67
C ASP A 112 10.14 -19.60 14.63
N CYS A 113 10.19 -20.62 13.79
CA CYS A 113 9.20 -21.69 13.77
C CYS A 113 9.76 -22.93 14.46
N LYS A 114 9.00 -23.54 15.35
CA LYS A 114 9.41 -24.78 16.05
C LYS A 114 9.83 -25.92 15.13
N PHE A 115 9.32 -25.95 13.90
CA PHE A 115 9.54 -27.02 12.93
C PHE A 115 10.51 -26.64 11.80
N ALA A 116 10.91 -25.36 11.69
CA ALA A 116 11.87 -24.90 10.71
C ALA A 116 13.21 -24.62 11.39
N LYS A 117 14.30 -25.07 10.78
CA LYS A 117 15.65 -24.71 11.24
C LYS A 117 16.03 -23.36 10.65
N GLY A 118 16.12 -22.34 11.49
CA GLY A 118 16.53 -20.98 11.12
C GLY A 118 15.36 -19.99 11.04
N TYR A 119 15.70 -18.70 10.87
CA TYR A 119 14.73 -17.64 10.75
C TYR A 119 13.90 -17.81 9.48
N SER A 120 12.60 -17.87 9.62
CA SER A 120 11.67 -17.87 8.49
C SER A 120 10.93 -16.55 8.38
N ASN A 121 10.68 -16.13 7.14
CA ASN A 121 9.75 -15.03 6.88
C ASN A 121 8.34 -15.41 7.35
N HIS A 122 7.52 -14.42 7.68
CA HIS A 122 6.11 -14.62 8.06
C HIS A 122 5.26 -15.29 6.96
N LYS A 123 5.76 -15.40 5.73
CA LYS A 123 5.15 -16.14 4.62
C LYS A 123 5.76 -17.54 4.54
N CYS A 124 4.98 -18.55 4.93
CA CYS A 124 5.33 -19.94 4.72
C CYS A 124 4.28 -20.57 3.79
N GLU A 125 4.65 -20.79 2.55
CA GLU A 125 3.70 -21.28 1.53
C GLU A 125 3.40 -22.78 1.64
N THR A 126 4.20 -23.55 2.41
CA THR A 126 4.12 -25.02 2.41
C THR A 126 4.36 -25.64 3.78
N CYS A 127 3.74 -25.15 4.83
CA CYS A 127 3.87 -25.77 6.14
C CYS A 127 2.71 -26.75 6.40
N ASP A 128 2.95 -28.05 6.28
CA ASP A 128 1.95 -29.10 6.58
C ASP A 128 1.55 -29.14 8.05
N LYS A 129 2.29 -28.47 8.92
CA LYS A 129 2.08 -28.43 10.38
C LYS A 129 1.52 -27.08 10.85
N TRP A 130 1.04 -26.24 9.92
CA TRP A 130 0.47 -24.96 10.27
C TRP A 130 -0.84 -25.17 11.06
N GLU A 131 -0.93 -24.52 12.21
CA GLU A 131 -2.15 -24.46 13.01
C GLU A 131 -2.38 -23.02 13.46
N SER A 132 -3.62 -22.54 13.36
CA SER A 132 -4.01 -21.19 13.81
C SER A 132 -3.75 -20.98 15.30
N LYS A 133 -3.41 -19.74 15.63
CA LYS A 133 -3.32 -19.31 17.04
C LYS A 133 -4.66 -19.32 17.72
#